data_f9058fbaec6f0cb5a66a4eb0b18b4103
#
_entry.id   f9058fbaec6f0cb5a66a4eb0b18b4103
#
_cell.length_a   1.000
_cell.length_b   1.000
_cell.length_c   1.000
_cell.angle_alpha   90.00
_cell.angle_beta   90.00
_cell.angle_gamma   90.00
#
_symmetry.space_group_name_H-M   'P 1'
#
loop_
_entity.id
_entity.type
_entity.pdbx_description
1 polymer ?
#
loop_
_entity_poly.entity_id
_entity_poly.type
_entity_poly.pdbx_seq_one_letter_code
_entity_poly.pdbx_strand_id
1 'polypeptide(L)'
;MRQAGALPFRHGPDGLRVLLITSRDTGRWVIPKGHVEPGQTAAIAAAVEAYEEAGLAGAVSNMPLGIYTYGKRLRSGVVLPATVEVYSLEVGIQMRKWPERKQRRLQWMDVETAAALVQEAGLSVLMHRLAEVV
;
A
#
# COMPACT_ATOMS: atom_id res chain seq x y z
N MET A 1 -3.77 16.92 -1.78
CA MET A 1 -3.29 16.19 -0.59
C MET A 1 -2.34 15.10 -1.06
N ARG A 2 -1.13 15.11 -0.53
CA ARG A 2 -0.06 14.20 -0.98
C ARG A 2 0.17 13.09 0.04
N GLN A 3 0.15 11.84 -0.42
CA GLN A 3 0.42 10.67 0.39
C GLN A 3 1.45 9.77 -0.29
N ALA A 4 2.09 8.91 0.49
CA ALA A 4 2.94 7.85 0.00
C ALA A 4 2.35 6.51 0.42
N GLY A 5 2.44 5.53 -0.46
CA GLY A 5 1.96 4.19 -0.20
C GLY A 5 2.97 3.13 -0.57
N ALA A 6 2.90 2.01 0.11
CA ALA A 6 3.72 0.85 -0.19
C ALA A 6 2.87 -0.23 -0.87
N LEU A 7 3.40 -0.79 -1.96
CA LEU A 7 2.84 -2.01 -2.55
C LEU A 7 3.75 -3.17 -2.16
N PRO A 8 3.39 -3.87 -1.07
CA PRO A 8 4.23 -4.94 -0.55
C PRO A 8 4.10 -6.18 -1.44
N PHE A 9 5.24 -6.79 -1.75
CA PHE A 9 5.25 -8.00 -2.57
C PHE A 9 6.29 -8.99 -2.08
N ARG A 10 6.11 -10.23 -2.51
CA ARG A 10 7.10 -11.30 -2.38
C ARG A 10 6.92 -12.29 -3.51
N HIS A 11 8.00 -12.98 -3.86
CA HIS A 11 7.94 -14.10 -4.80
C HIS A 11 7.68 -15.37 -4.01
N GLY A 12 6.59 -16.05 -4.31
CA GLY A 12 6.24 -17.31 -3.68
C GLY A 12 6.38 -18.48 -4.64
N PRO A 13 6.14 -19.72 -4.17
CA PRO A 13 6.21 -20.91 -5.03
C PRO A 13 5.29 -20.84 -6.25
N ASP A 14 4.16 -20.18 -6.11
CA ASP A 14 3.15 -20.06 -7.16
C ASP A 14 3.18 -18.69 -7.86
N GLY A 15 4.27 -17.93 -7.70
CA GLY A 15 4.47 -16.66 -8.38
C GLY A 15 4.43 -15.46 -7.44
N LEU A 16 4.26 -14.30 -8.05
CA LEU A 16 4.27 -13.02 -7.36
C LEU A 16 2.99 -12.85 -6.52
N ARG A 17 3.19 -12.48 -5.25
CA ARG A 17 2.10 -12.17 -4.32
C ARG A 17 2.23 -10.74 -3.83
N VAL A 18 1.11 -10.07 -3.67
CA VAL A 18 1.04 -8.74 -3.05
C VAL A 18 0.18 -8.82 -1.80
N LEU A 19 0.44 -7.92 -0.85
CA LEU A 19 -0.35 -7.86 0.37
C LEU A 19 -1.27 -6.66 0.32
N LEU A 20 -2.55 -6.92 0.60
CA LEU A 20 -3.53 -5.86 0.81
C LEU A 20 -3.99 -5.86 2.26
N ILE A 21 -4.43 -4.71 2.72
CA ILE A 21 -5.01 -4.52 4.05
C ILE A 21 -6.42 -3.96 3.91
N THR A 22 -7.22 -4.09 4.96
CA THR A 22 -8.55 -3.48 4.96
C THR A 22 -8.48 -2.05 5.48
N SER A 23 -9.25 -1.16 4.87
CA SER A 23 -9.47 0.19 5.36
C SER A 23 -10.23 0.14 6.70
N ARG A 24 -9.83 0.96 7.65
CA ARG A 24 -10.52 1.03 8.96
C ARG A 24 -11.95 1.55 8.84
N ASP A 25 -12.20 2.45 7.89
CA ASP A 25 -13.50 3.09 7.74
C ASP A 25 -14.53 2.21 7.06
N THR A 26 -14.13 1.55 5.97
CA THR A 26 -15.06 0.83 5.09
C THR A 26 -14.82 -0.66 5.01
N GLY A 27 -13.67 -1.15 5.47
CA GLY A 27 -13.29 -2.55 5.36
C GLY A 27 -12.92 -3.00 3.95
N ARG A 28 -12.82 -2.07 2.99
CA ARG A 28 -12.42 -2.39 1.62
C ARG A 28 -10.90 -2.61 1.53
N TRP A 29 -10.48 -3.33 0.52
CA TRP A 29 -9.07 -3.65 0.33
C TRP A 29 -8.31 -2.45 -0.23
N VAL A 30 -7.18 -2.12 0.42
CA VAL A 30 -6.31 -0.99 0.09
C VAL A 30 -4.85 -1.39 0.31
N ILE A 31 -3.93 -0.49 -0.06
CA ILE A 31 -2.52 -0.63 0.32
C ILE A 31 -2.22 0.24 1.55
N PRO A 32 -1.15 -0.09 2.32
CA PRO A 32 -0.68 0.82 3.37
C PRO A 32 -0.29 2.17 2.78
N LYS A 33 -0.79 3.25 3.38
CA LYS A 33 -0.49 4.61 2.90
C LYS A 33 -0.76 5.65 3.97
N GLY A 34 -0.10 6.77 3.86
CA GLY A 34 -0.29 7.89 4.77
C GLY A 34 0.41 9.15 4.27
N HIS A 35 0.34 10.21 5.07
CA HIS A 35 0.96 11.48 4.74
C HIS A 35 2.48 11.40 4.80
N VAL A 36 3.13 12.18 3.92
CA VAL A 36 4.58 12.36 4.00
C VAL A 36 4.84 13.44 5.04
N GLU A 37 5.51 13.05 6.14
CA GLU A 37 5.84 13.96 7.22
C GLU A 37 7.02 14.87 6.84
N PRO A 38 7.12 16.09 7.42
CA PRO A 38 8.27 16.94 7.19
C PRO A 38 9.59 16.22 7.49
N GLY A 39 10.54 16.32 6.57
CA GLY A 39 11.84 15.68 6.71
C GLY A 39 11.90 14.23 6.24
N GLN A 40 10.76 13.61 5.89
CA GLN A 40 10.74 12.28 5.28
C GLN A 40 10.80 12.38 3.75
N THR A 41 11.46 11.40 3.12
CA THR A 41 11.23 11.15 1.70
C THR A 41 9.92 10.37 1.56
N ALA A 42 9.31 10.41 0.38
CA ALA A 42 8.09 9.64 0.13
C ALA A 42 8.33 8.13 0.25
N ALA A 43 9.50 7.64 -0.18
CA ALA A 43 9.86 6.23 -0.06
C ALA A 43 9.93 5.79 1.42
N ILE A 44 10.55 6.60 2.27
CA ILE A 44 10.61 6.31 3.71
C ILE A 44 9.22 6.36 4.33
N ALA A 45 8.40 7.35 3.96
CA ALA A 45 7.03 7.44 4.44
C ALA A 45 6.23 6.17 4.08
N ALA A 46 6.39 5.68 2.85
CA ALA A 46 5.73 4.43 2.42
C ALA A 46 6.17 3.24 3.28
N ALA A 47 7.48 3.13 3.55
CA ALA A 47 8.00 2.04 4.39
C ALA A 47 7.48 2.13 5.84
N VAL A 48 7.38 3.33 6.39
CA VAL A 48 6.83 3.55 7.74
C VAL A 48 5.36 3.12 7.78
N GLU A 49 4.57 3.49 6.78
CA GLU A 49 3.16 3.09 6.73
C GLU A 49 3.00 1.57 6.61
N ALA A 50 3.85 0.92 5.83
CA ALA A 50 3.83 -0.55 5.72
C ALA A 50 4.12 -1.22 7.08
N TYR A 51 5.03 -0.65 7.87
CA TYR A 51 5.29 -1.14 9.22
C TYR A 51 4.09 -0.88 10.15
N GLU A 52 3.62 0.36 10.20
CA GLU A 52 2.57 0.75 11.16
C GLU A 52 1.25 0.05 10.88
N GLU A 53 0.86 -0.06 9.63
CA GLU A 53 -0.45 -0.59 9.24
C GLU A 53 -0.44 -2.10 9.02
N ALA A 54 0.69 -2.68 8.59
CA ALA A 54 0.74 -4.08 8.17
C ALA A 54 1.85 -4.92 8.82
N GLY A 55 2.73 -4.30 9.62
CA GLY A 55 3.81 -5.03 10.30
C GLY A 55 4.89 -5.54 9.36
N LEU A 56 5.11 -4.88 8.23
CA LEU A 56 6.05 -5.31 7.23
C LEU A 56 7.32 -4.46 7.23
N ALA A 57 8.45 -5.13 7.01
CA ALA A 57 9.73 -4.48 6.77
C ALA A 57 10.43 -5.16 5.60
N GLY A 58 11.20 -4.40 4.85
CA GLY A 58 11.90 -4.92 3.69
C GLY A 58 12.58 -3.83 2.88
N ALA A 59 12.84 -4.14 1.62
CA ALA A 59 13.52 -3.23 0.71
C ALA A 59 12.52 -2.39 -0.06
N VAL A 60 12.42 -1.10 0.30
CA VAL A 60 11.60 -0.15 -0.43
C VAL A 60 12.39 0.41 -1.62
N SER A 61 11.72 0.53 -2.77
CA SER A 61 12.34 1.11 -3.96
C SER A 61 12.62 2.60 -3.75
N ASN A 62 13.73 3.11 -4.30
CA ASN A 62 14.01 4.55 -4.27
C ASN A 62 13.18 5.31 -5.30
N MET A 63 12.66 4.64 -6.32
CA MET A 63 11.87 5.26 -7.38
C MET A 63 10.41 4.84 -7.22
N PRO A 64 9.47 5.77 -7.40
CA PRO A 64 8.06 5.39 -7.34
C PRO A 64 7.69 4.48 -8.50
N LEU A 65 6.82 3.51 -8.23
CA LEU A 65 6.21 2.68 -9.26
C LEU A 65 5.26 3.51 -10.12
N GLY A 66 4.61 4.46 -9.51
CA GLY A 66 3.69 5.38 -10.14
C GLY A 66 2.82 6.08 -9.11
N ILE A 67 1.79 6.74 -9.58
CA ILE A 67 0.83 7.46 -8.71
C ILE A 67 -0.59 7.03 -9.06
N TYR A 68 -1.47 7.11 -8.06
CA TYR A 68 -2.91 7.06 -8.30
C TYR A 68 -3.62 8.10 -7.43
N THR A 69 -4.85 8.41 -7.77
CA THR A 69 -5.67 9.37 -7.03
C THR A 69 -6.94 8.70 -6.53
N TYR A 70 -7.45 9.19 -5.42
CA TYR A 70 -8.73 8.75 -4.88
C TYR A 70 -9.38 9.90 -4.12
N GLY A 71 -10.67 9.77 -3.85
CA GLY A 71 -11.38 10.73 -3.01
C GLY A 71 -11.24 10.37 -1.54
N LYS A 72 -10.50 11.19 -0.78
CA LYS A 72 -10.36 11.00 0.66
C LYS A 72 -11.49 11.71 1.39
N ARG A 73 -12.27 10.96 2.16
CA ARG A 73 -13.32 11.52 2.99
C ARG A 73 -12.74 12.03 4.29
N LEU A 74 -12.95 13.30 4.56
CA LEU A 74 -12.58 13.94 5.81
C LEU A 74 -13.64 13.70 6.87
N ARG A 75 -13.29 13.98 8.13
CA ARG A 75 -14.20 13.84 9.27
C ARG A 75 -15.47 14.68 9.09
N SER A 76 -15.37 15.81 8.41
CA SER A 76 -16.51 16.69 8.10
C SER A 76 -17.49 16.10 7.07
N GLY A 77 -17.11 14.99 6.40
CA GLY A 77 -17.86 14.44 5.30
C GLY A 77 -17.43 14.97 3.92
N VAL A 78 -16.61 16.01 3.90
CA VAL A 78 -16.07 16.55 2.65
C VAL A 78 -15.11 15.54 2.04
N VAL A 79 -15.18 15.36 0.72
CA VAL A 79 -14.27 14.49 -0.03
C VAL A 79 -13.29 15.35 -0.79
N LEU A 80 -11.99 15.14 -0.53
CA LEU A 80 -10.90 15.83 -1.22
C LEU A 80 -10.09 14.85 -2.04
N PRO A 81 -9.58 15.28 -3.21
CA PRO A 81 -8.68 14.43 -3.99
C PRO A 81 -7.37 14.23 -3.21
N ALA A 82 -6.91 13.00 -3.17
CA ALA A 82 -5.62 12.62 -2.61
C ALA A 82 -4.82 11.93 -3.67
N THR A 83 -3.54 12.27 -3.78
CA THR A 83 -2.59 11.64 -4.70
C THR A 83 -1.65 10.77 -3.88
N VAL A 84 -1.52 9.50 -4.27
CA VAL A 84 -0.65 8.55 -3.60
C VAL A 84 0.51 8.20 -4.53
N GLU A 85 1.72 8.48 -4.06
CA GLU A 85 2.95 8.04 -4.71
C GLU A 85 3.26 6.64 -4.20
N VAL A 86 3.25 5.64 -5.08
CA VAL A 86 3.35 4.23 -4.69
C VAL A 86 4.77 3.72 -4.90
N TYR A 87 5.33 3.10 -3.86
CA TYR A 87 6.65 2.49 -3.87
C TYR A 87 6.51 0.99 -3.68
N SER A 88 7.18 0.20 -4.52
CA SER A 88 7.23 -1.24 -4.29
C SER A 88 8.08 -1.53 -3.05
N LEU A 89 7.65 -2.51 -2.26
CA LEU A 89 8.36 -2.95 -1.06
C LEU A 89 8.51 -4.46 -1.12
N GLU A 90 9.73 -4.91 -1.32
CA GLU A 90 10.03 -6.36 -1.23
C GLU A 90 10.09 -6.76 0.23
N VAL A 91 9.14 -7.57 0.67
CA VAL A 91 9.00 -7.92 2.08
C VAL A 91 10.07 -8.90 2.50
N GLY A 92 10.85 -8.51 3.51
CA GLY A 92 11.82 -9.38 4.15
C GLY A 92 11.31 -9.98 5.45
N ILE A 93 10.56 -9.20 6.22
CA ILE A 93 10.05 -9.62 7.53
C ILE A 93 8.58 -9.24 7.65
N GLN A 94 7.77 -10.19 8.11
CA GLN A 94 6.41 -9.93 8.57
C GLN A 94 6.40 -10.12 10.09
N MET A 95 6.15 -9.03 10.80
CA MET A 95 6.24 -9.01 12.26
C MET A 95 5.03 -9.64 12.91
N ARG A 96 5.18 -10.08 14.15
CA ARG A 96 4.07 -10.61 14.96
C ARG A 96 3.28 -9.50 15.63
N LYS A 97 3.93 -8.37 15.94
CA LYS A 97 3.32 -7.22 16.62
C LYS A 97 3.71 -5.94 15.89
N TRP A 98 2.75 -5.07 15.71
CA TRP A 98 2.96 -3.76 15.09
C TRP A 98 1.81 -2.83 15.54
N PRO A 99 1.94 -1.49 15.33
CA PRO A 99 1.01 -0.53 15.93
C PRO A 99 -0.47 -0.78 15.64
N GLU A 100 -0.85 -1.04 14.38
CA GLU A 100 -2.26 -1.18 14.02
C GLU A 100 -2.72 -2.63 13.82
N ARG A 101 -2.01 -3.57 14.44
CA ARG A 101 -2.23 -5.01 14.25
C ARG A 101 -3.70 -5.44 14.38
N LYS A 102 -4.42 -4.88 15.35
CA LYS A 102 -5.80 -5.30 15.62
C LYS A 102 -6.84 -4.49 14.86
N GLN A 103 -6.42 -3.54 14.03
CA GLN A 103 -7.31 -2.59 13.37
C GLN A 103 -7.63 -2.97 11.93
N ARG A 104 -6.88 -3.92 11.36
CA ARG A 104 -6.98 -4.26 9.94
C ARG A 104 -6.82 -5.75 9.73
N ARG A 105 -7.43 -6.25 8.67
CA ARG A 105 -7.16 -7.59 8.15
C ARG A 105 -6.09 -7.49 7.07
N LEU A 106 -5.22 -8.48 7.00
CA LEU A 106 -4.14 -8.56 6.02
C LEU A 106 -4.33 -9.82 5.18
N GLN A 107 -4.07 -9.70 3.87
CA GLN A 107 -4.20 -10.84 2.97
C GLN A 107 -3.15 -10.79 1.87
N TRP A 108 -2.35 -11.85 1.76
CA TRP A 108 -1.52 -12.08 0.58
C TRP A 108 -2.39 -12.65 -0.53
N MET A 109 -2.20 -12.15 -1.74
CA MET A 109 -2.97 -12.64 -2.89
C MET A 109 -2.18 -12.44 -4.18
N ASP A 110 -2.55 -13.16 -5.24
CA ASP A 110 -1.94 -12.94 -6.54
C ASP A 110 -2.34 -11.57 -7.10
N VAL A 111 -1.56 -11.11 -8.08
CA VAL A 111 -1.75 -9.76 -8.65
C VAL A 111 -3.12 -9.59 -9.29
N GLU A 112 -3.60 -10.60 -10.02
CA GLU A 112 -4.89 -10.51 -10.71
C GLU A 112 -6.04 -10.35 -9.71
N THR A 113 -6.03 -11.14 -8.63
CA THR A 113 -7.03 -11.05 -7.58
C THR A 113 -6.96 -9.69 -6.88
N ALA A 114 -5.76 -9.24 -6.53
CA ALA A 114 -5.58 -7.95 -5.87
C ALA A 114 -6.04 -6.79 -6.74
N ALA A 115 -5.67 -6.80 -8.03
CA ALA A 115 -6.07 -5.75 -8.97
C ALA A 115 -7.58 -5.67 -9.16
N ALA A 116 -8.27 -6.82 -9.07
CA ALA A 116 -9.73 -6.86 -9.17
C ALA A 116 -10.44 -6.39 -7.91
N LEU A 117 -9.79 -6.50 -6.74
CA LEU A 117 -10.41 -6.18 -5.45
C LEU A 117 -10.29 -4.71 -5.08
N VAL A 118 -9.24 -4.01 -5.53
CA VAL A 118 -9.08 -2.60 -5.19
C VAL A 118 -10.07 -1.75 -5.98
N GLN A 119 -10.54 -0.69 -5.35
CA GLN A 119 -11.55 0.19 -5.95
C GLN A 119 -10.94 1.16 -6.96
N GLU A 120 -9.70 1.57 -6.74
CA GLU A 120 -9.03 2.58 -7.57
C GLU A 120 -8.44 1.92 -8.82
N ALA A 121 -8.92 2.33 -10.00
CA ALA A 121 -8.42 1.83 -11.28
C ALA A 121 -6.92 2.11 -11.47
N GLY A 122 -6.45 3.28 -11.00
CA GLY A 122 -5.04 3.62 -11.06
C GLY A 122 -4.16 2.69 -10.24
N LEU A 123 -4.62 2.26 -9.08
CA LEU A 123 -3.89 1.30 -8.25
C LEU A 123 -3.85 -0.08 -8.93
N SER A 124 -4.95 -0.50 -9.53
CA SER A 124 -5.00 -1.75 -10.30
C SER A 124 -3.96 -1.76 -11.42
N VAL A 125 -3.83 -0.65 -12.15
CA VAL A 125 -2.81 -0.51 -13.20
C VAL A 125 -1.40 -0.65 -12.61
N LEU A 126 -1.13 -0.05 -11.45
CA LEU A 126 0.18 -0.14 -10.82
C LEU A 126 0.52 -1.56 -10.37
N MET A 127 -0.47 -2.34 -9.95
CA MET A 127 -0.25 -3.74 -9.59
C MET A 127 0.20 -4.57 -10.79
N HIS A 128 -0.42 -4.36 -11.96
CA HIS A 128 0.03 -5.02 -13.19
C HIS A 128 1.43 -4.55 -13.60
N ARG A 129 1.72 -3.26 -13.41
CA ARG A 129 3.05 -2.72 -13.67
C ARG A 129 4.11 -3.34 -12.76
N LEU A 130 3.78 -3.58 -11.49
CA LEU A 130 4.68 -4.26 -10.57
C LEU A 130 5.11 -5.62 -11.14
N ALA A 131 4.16 -6.40 -11.63
CA ALA A 131 4.43 -7.72 -12.19
C ALA A 131 5.40 -7.68 -13.37
N GLU A 132 5.49 -6.56 -14.08
CA GLU A 132 6.41 -6.40 -15.21
C GLU A 132 7.83 -6.04 -14.79
N VAL A 133 8.02 -5.43 -13.61
CA VAL A 133 9.31 -4.86 -13.20
C VAL A 133 10.00 -5.61 -12.07
N VAL A 134 9.35 -6.57 -11.42
CA VAL A 134 9.95 -7.33 -10.31
C VAL A 134 10.05 -8.83 -10.58
#